data_34a0439e87d28d4ba24658b4e426a76c
#
_entry.id   34a0439e87d28d4ba24658b4e426a76c
#
_cell.length_a   1.000
_cell.length_b   1.000
_cell.length_c   1.000
_cell.angle_alpha   90.00
_cell.angle_beta   90.00
_cell.angle_gamma   90.00
#
_symmetry.space_group_name_H-M   'P 1'
#
loop_
_entity.id
_entity.type
_entity.pdbx_description
1 polymer ?
#
loop_
_entity_poly.entity_id
_entity_poly.type
_entity_poly.pdbx_seq_one_letter_code
_entity_poly.pdbx_strand_id
1 'polypeptide(L)'
;MNIRAIAARALGPVIGRKESLNTALPRALQQCPESDRALLQQICYGTMRFLPRLSCLAHLLLKKPFKPQDQDLYALVLLGFYQLLEMRVPAHAAISETVEAASQLNKEWAKGLLNALLRNLQREQDSLFEQLSEQPEFRYNHPQWMIAKLQHNWPEHWQGILEQNSQQPPMTLRVNQQKCSRDNYLQQLCDAGIAASATPYSSVGIQLESPVDVNILPGFAYGFASVQDEAAQLSGELLDLQPGQRVLDACAAPGGKLCHILEHQPDLSHVTAVELEHNRANRIEENLCRLNLTAEVIIADAATNTWWDGVEYDRILVDAPCSAAGVIRRNPDIKHLRQNEDIKPLAELQLAILENCWQMLKPGGRLVYATCSVFPQENERVIERFTKIQTDACHLPIEANWGIERPFGRQLFPQPQGHDGFYYAVLLKDQN
;
A
#
# COMPACT_ATOMS: atom_id res chain seq x y z
N MET A 1 25.94 -10.28 -13.12
CA MET A 1 24.58 -10.46 -13.67
C MET A 1 24.01 -9.08 -13.96
N ASN A 2 23.33 -8.85 -15.10
CA ASN A 2 22.78 -7.53 -15.44
C ASN A 2 21.47 -7.30 -14.67
N ILE A 3 21.40 -6.23 -13.88
CA ILE A 3 20.25 -5.89 -13.03
C ILE A 3 18.97 -5.65 -13.82
N ARG A 4 19.08 -5.13 -15.06
CA ARG A 4 17.92 -4.93 -15.95
C ARG A 4 17.29 -6.27 -16.34
N ALA A 5 18.11 -7.31 -16.51
CA ALA A 5 17.59 -8.65 -16.77
C ALA A 5 16.86 -9.25 -15.55
N ILE A 6 17.38 -9.02 -14.33
CA ILE A 6 16.71 -9.42 -13.09
C ILE A 6 15.38 -8.67 -12.96
N ALA A 7 15.40 -7.34 -13.14
CA ALA A 7 14.21 -6.49 -13.09
C ALA A 7 13.16 -6.92 -14.13
N ALA A 8 13.57 -7.21 -15.36
CA ALA A 8 12.66 -7.65 -16.43
C ALA A 8 11.99 -8.99 -16.12
N ARG A 9 12.73 -9.96 -15.54
CA ARG A 9 12.16 -11.24 -15.07
C ARG A 9 11.15 -11.05 -13.94
N ALA A 10 11.41 -10.10 -13.03
CA ALA A 10 10.48 -9.79 -11.95
C ALA A 10 9.23 -9.05 -12.46
N LEU A 11 9.41 -8.06 -13.34
CA LEU A 11 8.33 -7.23 -13.87
C LEU A 11 7.46 -7.93 -14.91
N GLY A 12 8.01 -8.85 -15.70
CA GLY A 12 7.26 -9.56 -16.73
C GLY A 12 5.97 -10.23 -16.22
N PRO A 13 6.02 -11.05 -15.17
CA PRO A 13 4.81 -11.62 -14.56
C PRO A 13 3.86 -10.59 -13.97
N VAL A 14 4.37 -9.50 -13.38
CA VAL A 14 3.53 -8.41 -12.82
C VAL A 14 2.79 -7.69 -13.96
N ILE A 15 3.49 -7.32 -15.03
CA ILE A 15 2.90 -6.70 -16.22
C ILE A 15 1.90 -7.66 -16.90
N GLY A 16 2.19 -8.98 -16.89
CA GLY A 16 1.28 -10.03 -17.35
C GLY A 16 0.10 -10.30 -16.39
N ARG A 17 -0.07 -9.55 -15.29
CA ARG A 17 -1.13 -9.69 -14.27
C ARG A 17 -1.20 -11.07 -13.63
N LYS A 18 -0.05 -11.76 -13.50
CA LYS A 18 0.03 -13.08 -12.87
C LYS A 18 0.34 -13.03 -11.39
N GLU A 19 1.00 -11.97 -10.95
CA GLU A 19 1.39 -11.77 -9.56
C GLU A 19 1.61 -10.27 -9.24
N SER A 20 1.72 -9.94 -7.94
CA SER A 20 2.02 -8.58 -7.48
C SER A 20 3.53 -8.32 -7.43
N LEU A 21 3.92 -7.04 -7.45
CA LEU A 21 5.32 -6.65 -7.24
C LEU A 21 5.82 -7.07 -5.85
N ASN A 22 4.94 -7.04 -4.84
CA ASN A 22 5.26 -7.49 -3.48
C ASN A 22 5.59 -8.99 -3.39
N THR A 23 5.16 -9.79 -4.37
CA THR A 23 5.53 -11.21 -4.51
C THR A 23 6.78 -11.39 -5.37
N ALA A 24 6.88 -10.68 -6.49
CA ALA A 24 7.96 -10.85 -7.46
C ALA A 24 9.29 -10.27 -6.98
N LEU A 25 9.28 -9.06 -6.40
CA LEU A 25 10.48 -8.31 -6.04
C LEU A 25 11.33 -8.99 -4.95
N PRO A 26 10.79 -9.54 -3.85
CA PRO A 26 11.61 -10.25 -2.85
C PRO A 26 12.41 -11.41 -3.43
N ARG A 27 11.82 -12.19 -4.35
CA ARG A 27 12.53 -13.29 -5.06
C ARG A 27 13.65 -12.77 -5.96
N ALA A 28 13.43 -11.62 -6.60
CA ALA A 28 14.45 -10.98 -7.43
C ALA A 28 15.61 -10.43 -6.59
N LEU A 29 15.32 -9.86 -5.42
CA LEU A 29 16.32 -9.35 -4.48
C LEU A 29 17.24 -10.44 -3.92
N GLN A 30 16.75 -11.69 -3.76
CA GLN A 30 17.57 -12.83 -3.36
C GLN A 30 18.61 -13.21 -4.43
N GLN A 31 18.34 -12.93 -5.70
CA GLN A 31 19.24 -13.19 -6.83
C GLN A 31 20.17 -12.02 -7.15
N CYS A 32 19.99 -10.88 -6.46
CA CYS A 32 20.71 -9.64 -6.71
C CYS A 32 21.84 -9.45 -5.71
N PRO A 33 23.08 -9.05 -6.14
CA PRO A 33 24.10 -8.61 -5.23
C PRO A 33 23.62 -7.52 -4.28
N GLU A 34 24.07 -7.52 -3.05
CA GLU A 34 23.60 -6.58 -2.04
C GLU A 34 23.82 -5.11 -2.42
N SER A 35 24.97 -4.81 -3.05
CA SER A 35 25.32 -3.48 -3.57
C SER A 35 24.32 -2.94 -4.59
N ASP A 36 23.59 -3.81 -5.25
CA ASP A 36 22.73 -3.49 -6.40
C ASP A 36 21.23 -3.54 -6.06
N ARG A 37 20.88 -3.99 -4.84
CA ARG A 37 19.48 -4.13 -4.40
C ARG A 37 18.70 -2.83 -4.46
N ALA A 38 19.31 -1.72 -4.06
CA ALA A 38 18.68 -0.39 -4.11
C ALA A 38 18.33 0.02 -5.56
N LEU A 39 19.26 -0.23 -6.50
CA LEU A 39 19.02 0.05 -7.91
C LEU A 39 17.92 -0.86 -8.50
N LEU A 40 17.92 -2.15 -8.15
CA LEU A 40 16.87 -3.08 -8.58
C LEU A 40 15.49 -2.63 -8.08
N GLN A 41 15.38 -2.26 -6.81
CA GLN A 41 14.14 -1.72 -6.24
C GLN A 41 13.69 -0.45 -6.94
N GLN A 42 14.60 0.49 -7.16
CA GLN A 42 14.31 1.76 -7.86
C GLN A 42 13.79 1.51 -9.27
N ILE A 43 14.40 0.61 -10.04
CA ILE A 43 13.96 0.25 -11.39
C ILE A 43 12.57 -0.41 -11.35
N CYS A 44 12.35 -1.37 -10.46
CA CYS A 44 11.08 -2.08 -10.38
C CYS A 44 9.92 -1.18 -9.93
N TYR A 45 10.07 -0.50 -8.80
CA TYR A 45 9.03 0.42 -8.30
C TYR A 45 8.80 1.60 -9.26
N GLY A 46 9.87 2.16 -9.81
CA GLY A 46 9.77 3.29 -10.73
C GLY A 46 9.08 2.91 -12.04
N THR A 47 9.44 1.79 -12.64
CA THR A 47 8.77 1.30 -13.85
C THR A 47 7.27 1.09 -13.61
N MET A 48 6.89 0.46 -12.49
CA MET A 48 5.47 0.27 -12.16
C MET A 48 4.77 1.59 -11.81
N ARG A 49 5.46 2.53 -11.17
CA ARG A 49 4.92 3.87 -10.86
C ARG A 49 4.53 4.65 -12.10
N PHE A 50 5.34 4.56 -13.16
CA PHE A 50 5.11 5.27 -14.42
C PHE A 50 4.52 4.37 -15.51
N LEU A 51 4.11 3.13 -15.19
CA LEU A 51 3.65 2.14 -16.15
C LEU A 51 2.59 2.66 -17.14
N PRO A 52 1.52 3.38 -16.76
CA PRO A 52 0.54 3.87 -17.72
C PRO A 52 1.17 4.80 -18.77
N ARG A 53 1.97 5.78 -18.32
CA ARG A 53 2.67 6.72 -19.20
C ARG A 53 3.67 6.02 -20.11
N LEU A 54 4.49 5.12 -19.55
CA LEU A 54 5.48 4.35 -20.30
C LEU A 54 4.83 3.42 -21.34
N SER A 55 3.66 2.86 -21.00
CA SER A 55 2.88 2.02 -21.92
C SER A 55 2.34 2.81 -23.11
N CYS A 56 1.88 4.04 -22.92
CA CYS A 56 1.47 4.91 -24.03
C CYS A 56 2.63 5.14 -25.01
N LEU A 57 3.83 5.46 -24.49
CA LEU A 57 5.03 5.61 -25.32
C LEU A 57 5.41 4.32 -26.06
N ALA A 58 5.35 3.19 -25.36
CA ALA A 58 5.65 1.89 -25.95
C ALA A 58 4.66 1.53 -27.06
N HIS A 59 3.37 1.79 -26.86
CA HIS A 59 2.33 1.55 -27.89
C HIS A 59 2.52 2.43 -29.12
N LEU A 60 2.95 3.68 -28.94
CA LEU A 60 3.20 4.59 -30.06
C LEU A 60 4.43 4.16 -30.88
N LEU A 61 5.47 3.64 -30.22
CA LEU A 61 6.74 3.27 -30.86
C LEU A 61 6.77 1.82 -31.40
N LEU A 62 5.94 0.93 -30.84
CA LEU A 62 5.88 -0.48 -31.24
C LEU A 62 4.92 -0.68 -32.40
N LYS A 63 5.40 -1.24 -33.52
CA LYS A 63 4.54 -1.59 -34.66
C LYS A 63 3.57 -2.74 -34.35
N LYS A 64 3.93 -3.63 -33.40
CA LYS A 64 3.12 -4.78 -32.95
C LYS A 64 3.39 -5.03 -31.46
N PRO A 65 2.38 -5.43 -30.67
CA PRO A 65 2.57 -5.81 -29.28
C PRO A 65 3.46 -7.06 -29.15
N PHE A 66 4.14 -7.18 -28.02
CA PHE A 66 4.86 -8.42 -27.68
C PHE A 66 3.88 -9.56 -27.40
N LYS A 67 4.32 -10.79 -27.68
CA LYS A 67 3.56 -12.00 -27.36
C LYS A 67 3.50 -12.23 -25.84
N PRO A 68 2.50 -12.95 -25.32
CA PRO A 68 2.39 -13.24 -23.89
C PRO A 68 3.64 -13.88 -23.25
N GLN A 69 4.41 -14.66 -24.01
CA GLN A 69 5.68 -15.26 -23.53
C GLN A 69 6.86 -14.29 -23.50
N ASP A 70 6.72 -13.11 -24.07
CA ASP A 70 7.76 -12.11 -24.21
C ASP A 70 7.50 -10.86 -23.32
N GLN A 71 6.74 -11.05 -22.23
CA GLN A 71 6.44 -9.94 -21.28
C GLN A 71 7.70 -9.40 -20.58
N ASP A 72 8.74 -10.22 -20.42
CA ASP A 72 10.05 -9.79 -19.94
C ASP A 72 10.75 -8.83 -20.93
N LEU A 73 10.60 -9.01 -22.24
CA LEU A 73 11.07 -8.03 -23.24
C LEU A 73 10.25 -6.73 -23.20
N TYR A 74 8.93 -6.84 -23.02
CA TYR A 74 8.11 -5.66 -22.83
C TYR A 74 8.53 -4.91 -21.57
N ALA A 75 8.79 -5.64 -20.48
CA ALA A 75 9.36 -5.06 -19.25
C ALA A 75 10.70 -4.36 -19.50
N LEU A 76 11.60 -4.95 -20.34
CA LEU A 76 12.86 -4.31 -20.74
C LEU A 76 12.65 -2.99 -21.48
N VAL A 77 11.67 -2.89 -22.38
CA VAL A 77 11.33 -1.63 -23.06
C VAL A 77 10.91 -0.58 -22.02
N LEU A 78 9.96 -0.94 -21.14
CA LEU A 78 9.40 -0.01 -20.15
C LEU A 78 10.45 0.45 -19.13
N LEU A 79 11.27 -0.45 -18.59
CA LEU A 79 12.33 -0.06 -17.65
C LEU A 79 13.45 0.73 -18.34
N GLY A 80 13.69 0.49 -19.62
CA GLY A 80 14.60 1.29 -20.42
C GLY A 80 14.07 2.73 -20.61
N PHE A 81 12.78 2.87 -20.90
CA PHE A 81 12.11 4.17 -20.98
C PHE A 81 12.12 4.89 -19.62
N TYR A 82 11.82 4.18 -18.53
CA TYR A 82 11.90 4.73 -17.18
C TYR A 82 13.30 5.27 -16.85
N GLN A 83 14.36 4.53 -17.18
CA GLN A 83 15.73 4.97 -16.95
C GLN A 83 16.07 6.24 -17.72
N LEU A 84 15.61 6.35 -18.98
CA LEU A 84 15.88 7.51 -19.84
C LEU A 84 15.11 8.76 -19.39
N LEU A 85 13.89 8.60 -18.87
CA LEU A 85 12.99 9.72 -18.59
C LEU A 85 13.04 10.18 -17.13
N GLU A 86 13.20 9.25 -16.19
CA GLU A 86 12.96 9.50 -14.76
C GLU A 86 14.20 9.25 -13.87
N MET A 87 15.27 8.65 -14.43
CA MET A 87 16.49 8.40 -13.66
C MET A 87 17.64 9.30 -14.09
N ARG A 88 18.51 9.65 -13.14
CA ARG A 88 19.74 10.39 -13.41
C ARG A 88 20.87 9.45 -13.87
N VAL A 89 20.61 8.69 -14.93
CA VAL A 89 21.59 7.77 -15.53
C VAL A 89 21.98 8.31 -16.90
N PRO A 90 23.27 8.29 -17.26
CA PRO A 90 23.68 8.69 -18.62
C PRO A 90 22.96 7.84 -19.68
N ALA A 91 22.36 8.51 -20.67
CA ALA A 91 21.49 7.83 -21.65
C ALA A 91 22.21 6.69 -22.39
N HIS A 92 23.51 6.84 -22.72
CA HIS A 92 24.28 5.79 -23.37
C HIS A 92 24.41 4.54 -22.49
N ALA A 93 24.57 4.71 -21.18
CA ALA A 93 24.65 3.59 -20.23
C ALA A 93 23.27 2.91 -20.03
N ALA A 94 22.20 3.71 -19.90
CA ALA A 94 20.84 3.19 -19.83
C ALA A 94 20.49 2.34 -21.06
N ILE A 95 20.81 2.81 -22.27
CA ILE A 95 20.56 2.10 -23.52
C ILE A 95 21.42 0.81 -23.60
N SER A 96 22.74 0.95 -23.46
CA SER A 96 23.67 -0.18 -23.59
C SER A 96 23.36 -1.34 -22.66
N GLU A 97 23.17 -1.02 -21.36
CA GLU A 97 22.88 -2.03 -20.34
C GLU A 97 21.50 -2.69 -20.51
N THR A 98 20.50 -1.93 -20.98
CA THR A 98 19.17 -2.48 -21.25
C THR A 98 19.18 -3.40 -22.47
N VAL A 99 19.89 -3.02 -23.52
CA VAL A 99 20.06 -3.85 -24.73
C VAL A 99 20.80 -5.14 -24.40
N GLU A 100 21.90 -5.05 -23.62
CA GLU A 100 22.69 -6.23 -23.25
C GLU A 100 21.90 -7.20 -22.33
N ALA A 101 20.98 -6.71 -21.55
CA ALA A 101 20.10 -7.53 -20.72
C ALA A 101 19.29 -8.57 -21.53
N ALA A 102 19.00 -8.31 -22.81
CA ALA A 102 18.29 -9.26 -23.66
C ALA A 102 19.06 -10.58 -23.87
N SER A 103 20.40 -10.56 -23.87
CA SER A 103 21.21 -11.78 -23.91
C SER A 103 20.97 -12.67 -22.69
N GLN A 104 20.89 -12.05 -21.52
CA GLN A 104 20.65 -12.80 -20.27
C GLN A 104 19.20 -13.33 -20.15
N LEU A 105 18.28 -12.81 -20.95
CA LEU A 105 16.93 -13.36 -21.13
C LEU A 105 16.86 -14.43 -22.21
N ASN A 106 17.99 -14.82 -22.83
CA ASN A 106 18.06 -15.70 -24.00
C ASN A 106 17.26 -15.18 -25.21
N LYS A 107 17.24 -13.87 -25.40
CA LYS A 107 16.47 -13.18 -26.45
C LYS A 107 17.33 -12.19 -27.23
N GLU A 108 18.50 -12.64 -27.67
CA GLU A 108 19.47 -11.82 -28.44
C GLU A 108 18.88 -11.18 -29.70
N TRP A 109 17.89 -11.86 -30.34
CA TRP A 109 17.18 -11.35 -31.49
C TRP A 109 16.51 -9.98 -31.24
N ALA A 110 16.18 -9.66 -29.98
CA ALA A 110 15.50 -8.42 -29.60
C ALA A 110 16.46 -7.23 -29.42
N LYS A 111 17.79 -7.42 -29.39
CA LYS A 111 18.75 -6.33 -29.15
C LYS A 111 18.59 -5.18 -30.12
N GLY A 112 18.45 -5.47 -31.44
CA GLY A 112 18.25 -4.46 -32.48
C GLY A 112 16.96 -3.65 -32.26
N LEU A 113 15.86 -4.33 -31.91
CA LEU A 113 14.59 -3.69 -31.60
C LEU A 113 14.67 -2.79 -30.36
N LEU A 114 15.22 -3.30 -29.26
CA LEU A 114 15.41 -2.53 -28.03
C LEU A 114 16.25 -1.29 -28.26
N ASN A 115 17.39 -1.42 -28.95
CA ASN A 115 18.25 -0.28 -29.26
C ASN A 115 17.52 0.76 -30.12
N ALA A 116 16.74 0.34 -31.11
CA ALA A 116 15.98 1.23 -31.96
C ALA A 116 14.90 2.00 -31.15
N LEU A 117 14.13 1.31 -30.30
CA LEU A 117 13.09 1.90 -29.48
C LEU A 117 13.66 2.94 -28.50
N LEU A 118 14.73 2.59 -27.79
CA LEU A 118 15.35 3.47 -26.79
C LEU A 118 15.98 4.71 -27.43
N ARG A 119 16.65 4.54 -28.58
CA ARG A 119 17.22 5.68 -29.32
C ARG A 119 16.15 6.56 -29.96
N ASN A 120 15.04 5.99 -30.44
CA ASN A 120 13.91 6.76 -30.94
C ASN A 120 13.28 7.61 -29.84
N LEU A 121 13.02 7.02 -28.66
CA LEU A 121 12.54 7.79 -27.52
C LEU A 121 13.49 8.93 -27.17
N GLN A 122 14.80 8.69 -27.08
CA GLN A 122 15.79 9.70 -26.76
C GLN A 122 15.82 10.84 -27.77
N ARG A 123 15.68 10.54 -29.07
CA ARG A 123 15.77 11.51 -30.15
C ARG A 123 14.49 12.32 -30.35
N GLU A 124 13.33 11.69 -30.15
CA GLU A 124 12.03 12.25 -30.53
C GLU A 124 11.15 12.54 -29.32
N GLN A 125 11.72 12.63 -28.10
CA GLN A 125 11.00 12.75 -26.85
C GLN A 125 9.94 13.85 -26.87
N ASP A 126 10.31 15.08 -27.28
CA ASP A 126 9.39 16.23 -27.25
C ASP A 126 8.20 16.01 -28.20
N SER A 127 8.45 15.52 -29.41
CA SER A 127 7.41 15.21 -30.39
C SER A 127 6.48 14.09 -29.92
N LEU A 128 7.02 13.03 -29.29
CA LEU A 128 6.23 11.93 -28.73
C LEU A 128 5.36 12.42 -27.56
N PHE A 129 5.88 13.29 -26.73
CA PHE A 129 5.14 13.88 -25.60
C PHE A 129 4.02 14.79 -26.10
N GLU A 130 4.27 15.61 -27.11
CA GLU A 130 3.24 16.44 -27.73
C GLU A 130 2.10 15.59 -28.30
N GLN A 131 2.41 14.52 -29.03
CA GLN A 131 1.40 13.59 -29.58
C GLN A 131 0.55 12.92 -28.52
N LEU A 132 1.09 12.68 -27.32
CA LEU A 132 0.41 11.98 -26.22
C LEU A 132 -0.21 12.94 -25.18
N SER A 133 0.03 14.25 -25.29
CA SER A 133 -0.33 15.27 -24.29
C SER A 133 -1.81 15.26 -23.91
N GLU A 134 -2.71 14.96 -24.87
CA GLU A 134 -4.15 14.91 -24.66
C GLU A 134 -4.68 13.54 -24.19
N GLN A 135 -3.82 12.51 -24.17
CA GLN A 135 -4.23 11.19 -23.67
C GLN A 135 -4.25 11.18 -22.14
N PRO A 136 -5.40 10.88 -21.50
CA PRO A 136 -5.51 10.93 -20.04
C PRO A 136 -4.52 10.02 -19.32
N GLU A 137 -4.29 8.79 -19.81
CA GLU A 137 -3.35 7.84 -19.23
C GLU A 137 -1.91 8.35 -19.27
N PHE A 138 -1.53 9.07 -20.32
CA PHE A 138 -0.22 9.68 -20.42
C PHE A 138 -0.10 10.89 -19.51
N ARG A 139 -1.08 11.79 -19.56
CA ARG A 139 -1.10 13.04 -18.80
C ARG A 139 -1.11 12.82 -17.30
N TYR A 140 -2.01 11.96 -16.82
CA TYR A 140 -2.23 11.72 -15.40
C TYR A 140 -1.57 10.46 -14.87
N ASN A 141 -0.94 9.68 -15.74
CA ASN A 141 -0.19 8.47 -15.38
C ASN A 141 -1.03 7.43 -14.60
N HIS A 142 -2.31 7.29 -14.96
CA HIS A 142 -3.26 6.34 -14.36
C HIS A 142 -4.15 5.73 -15.43
N PRO A 143 -4.72 4.53 -15.22
CA PRO A 143 -5.69 3.95 -16.15
C PRO A 143 -6.96 4.81 -16.21
N GLN A 144 -7.57 4.90 -17.38
CA GLN A 144 -8.71 5.79 -17.66
C GLN A 144 -9.89 5.56 -16.71
N TRP A 145 -10.19 4.30 -16.37
CA TRP A 145 -11.28 3.99 -15.44
C TRP A 145 -11.07 4.61 -14.06
N MET A 146 -9.82 4.62 -13.58
CA MET A 146 -9.48 5.19 -12.26
C MET A 146 -9.56 6.71 -12.28
N ILE A 147 -9.07 7.35 -13.36
CA ILE A 147 -9.20 8.80 -13.58
C ILE A 147 -10.67 9.20 -13.56
N ALA A 148 -11.52 8.54 -14.38
CA ALA A 148 -12.95 8.84 -14.47
C ALA A 148 -13.66 8.63 -13.12
N LYS A 149 -13.33 7.55 -12.39
CA LYS A 149 -13.92 7.27 -11.08
C LYS A 149 -13.54 8.32 -10.04
N LEU A 150 -12.27 8.77 -10.01
CA LEU A 150 -11.82 9.81 -9.10
C LEU A 150 -12.42 11.17 -9.45
N GLN A 151 -12.52 11.53 -10.73
CA GLN A 151 -13.18 12.76 -11.19
C GLN A 151 -14.64 12.80 -10.76
N HIS A 152 -15.35 11.67 -10.89
CA HIS A 152 -16.76 11.57 -10.50
C HIS A 152 -16.96 11.67 -8.98
N ASN A 153 -16.13 10.96 -8.19
CA ASN A 153 -16.31 10.89 -6.75
C ASN A 153 -15.73 12.09 -6.00
N TRP A 154 -14.65 12.71 -6.54
CA TRP A 154 -13.86 13.73 -5.88
C TRP A 154 -13.49 14.88 -6.83
N PRO A 155 -14.48 15.65 -7.34
CA PRO A 155 -14.25 16.70 -8.36
C PRO A 155 -13.18 17.71 -7.98
N GLU A 156 -13.05 18.03 -6.68
CA GLU A 156 -12.09 19.02 -6.16
C GLU A 156 -10.73 18.41 -5.78
N HIS A 157 -10.64 17.07 -5.61
CA HIS A 157 -9.45 16.41 -5.05
C HIS A 157 -8.75 15.46 -6.01
N TRP A 158 -9.41 15.02 -7.09
CA TRP A 158 -8.94 13.96 -7.97
C TRP A 158 -7.54 14.19 -8.54
N GLN A 159 -7.20 15.44 -8.94
CA GLN A 159 -5.88 15.76 -9.49
C GLN A 159 -4.79 15.58 -8.44
N GLY A 160 -5.00 16.12 -7.24
CA GLY A 160 -4.06 15.95 -6.13
C GLY A 160 -3.85 14.47 -5.76
N ILE A 161 -4.90 13.65 -5.76
CA ILE A 161 -4.79 12.20 -5.50
C ILE A 161 -3.92 11.53 -6.57
N LEU A 162 -4.15 11.79 -7.86
CA LEU A 162 -3.37 11.21 -8.96
C LEU A 162 -1.90 11.67 -8.93
N GLU A 163 -1.67 12.93 -8.61
CA GLU A 163 -0.33 13.50 -8.48
C GLU A 163 0.44 12.80 -7.36
N GLN A 164 -0.14 12.72 -6.15
CA GLN A 164 0.50 12.07 -5.01
C GLN A 164 0.73 10.57 -5.22
N ASN A 165 -0.15 9.87 -5.92
CA ASN A 165 0.04 8.48 -6.29
C ASN A 165 1.28 8.24 -7.17
N SER A 166 1.74 9.26 -7.86
CA SER A 166 2.93 9.21 -8.74
C SER A 166 4.23 9.62 -8.03
N GLN A 167 4.14 10.10 -6.77
CA GLN A 167 5.30 10.47 -5.96
C GLN A 167 5.89 9.26 -5.22
N GLN A 168 7.12 9.42 -4.73
CA GLN A 168 7.69 8.46 -3.78
C GLN A 168 7.00 8.62 -2.41
N PRO A 169 6.68 7.50 -1.73
CA PRO A 169 6.09 7.58 -0.41
C PRO A 169 7.11 8.08 0.63
N PRO A 170 6.70 8.89 1.61
CA PRO A 170 7.54 9.18 2.77
C PRO A 170 7.75 7.91 3.61
N MET A 171 8.86 7.87 4.34
CA MET A 171 9.10 6.84 5.36
C MET A 171 8.61 7.36 6.70
N THR A 172 7.56 6.72 7.22
CA THR A 172 6.94 7.07 8.51
C THR A 172 7.12 5.91 9.49
N LEU A 173 7.47 6.24 10.71
CA LEU A 173 7.67 5.32 11.81
C LEU A 173 6.55 5.49 12.84
N ARG A 174 6.16 4.39 13.47
CA ARG A 174 5.39 4.35 14.70
C ARG A 174 6.34 3.98 15.85
N VAL A 175 6.44 4.82 16.85
CA VAL A 175 7.25 4.58 18.05
C VAL A 175 6.47 3.67 19.01
N ASN A 176 7.14 2.65 19.52
CA ASN A 176 6.59 1.79 20.58
C ASN A 176 6.67 2.48 21.94
N GLN A 177 5.56 3.00 22.42
CA GLN A 177 5.48 3.74 23.67
C GLN A 177 5.81 2.90 24.92
N GLN A 178 5.76 1.56 24.84
CA GLN A 178 6.22 0.69 25.91
C GLN A 178 7.75 0.67 26.03
N LYS A 179 8.48 1.12 25.01
CA LYS A 179 9.95 1.17 24.98
C LYS A 179 10.50 2.57 25.25
N CYS A 180 9.92 3.58 24.58
CA CYS A 180 10.31 4.99 24.78
C CYS A 180 9.22 5.95 24.31
N SER A 181 9.29 7.21 24.72
CA SER A 181 8.43 8.26 24.19
C SER A 181 8.85 8.67 22.78
N ARG A 182 7.93 9.26 22.01
CA ARG A 182 8.19 9.81 20.67
C ARG A 182 9.35 10.82 20.70
N ASP A 183 9.38 11.71 21.67
CA ASP A 183 10.40 12.76 21.78
C ASP A 183 11.78 12.16 22.06
N ASN A 184 11.86 11.13 22.93
CA ASN A 184 13.10 10.41 23.18
C ASN A 184 13.60 9.69 21.92
N TYR A 185 12.71 9.12 21.12
CA TYR A 185 13.10 8.46 19.89
C TYR A 185 13.54 9.46 18.81
N LEU A 186 12.90 10.64 18.73
CA LEU A 186 13.35 11.75 17.88
C LEU A 186 14.79 12.18 18.25
N GLN A 187 15.11 12.26 19.54
CA GLN A 187 16.48 12.55 19.97
C GLN A 187 17.46 11.46 19.55
N GLN A 188 17.09 10.17 19.70
CA GLN A 188 17.94 9.06 19.25
C GLN A 188 18.20 9.09 17.73
N LEU A 189 17.18 9.45 16.92
CA LEU A 189 17.34 9.64 15.47
C LEU A 189 18.30 10.80 15.17
N CYS A 190 18.14 11.93 15.86
CA CYS A 190 19.02 13.08 15.73
C CYS A 190 20.48 12.72 16.06
N ASP A 191 20.71 12.01 17.18
CA ASP A 191 22.04 11.55 17.61
C ASP A 191 22.66 10.56 16.59
N ALA A 192 21.83 9.80 15.88
CA ALA A 192 22.22 8.93 14.79
C ALA A 192 22.41 9.65 13.44
N GLY A 193 22.23 10.97 13.39
CA GLY A 193 22.32 11.77 12.16
C GLY A 193 21.14 11.58 11.17
N ILE A 194 20.00 11.09 11.65
CA ILE A 194 18.79 10.84 10.85
C ILE A 194 17.79 11.99 11.09
N ALA A 195 17.61 12.83 10.09
CA ALA A 195 16.68 13.95 10.17
C ALA A 195 15.22 13.46 10.13
N ALA A 196 14.43 13.87 11.11
CA ALA A 196 13.05 13.42 11.29
C ALA A 196 12.23 14.46 12.05
N SER A 197 10.90 14.37 11.91
CA SER A 197 9.93 15.22 12.62
C SER A 197 8.72 14.42 13.10
N ALA A 198 8.04 14.92 14.14
CA ALA A 198 6.78 14.34 14.58
C ALA A 198 5.71 14.50 13.50
N THR A 199 4.87 13.47 13.30
CA THR A 199 3.71 13.59 12.42
C THR A 199 2.59 14.39 13.10
N PRO A 200 1.72 15.07 12.32
CA PRO A 200 0.73 16.01 12.89
C PRO A 200 -0.45 15.34 13.59
N TYR A 201 -0.80 14.10 13.25
CA TYR A 201 -2.06 13.50 13.69
C TYR A 201 -1.87 12.30 14.63
N SER A 202 -0.83 11.53 14.46
CA SER A 202 -0.52 10.40 15.36
C SER A 202 0.37 10.84 16.51
N SER A 203 -0.03 10.51 17.74
CA SER A 203 0.75 10.78 18.96
C SER A 203 2.09 10.02 19.02
N VAL A 204 2.24 8.95 18.22
CA VAL A 204 3.39 8.07 18.16
C VAL A 204 4.13 8.12 16.81
N GLY A 205 3.66 8.93 15.88
CA GLY A 205 4.16 9.00 14.52
C GLY A 205 5.39 9.89 14.37
N ILE A 206 6.37 9.41 13.60
CA ILE A 206 7.56 10.17 13.19
C ILE A 206 7.75 9.99 11.69
N GLN A 207 8.00 11.09 10.98
CA GLN A 207 8.34 11.06 9.57
C GLN A 207 9.82 11.38 9.38
N LEU A 208 10.52 10.54 8.60
CA LEU A 208 11.90 10.78 8.19
C LEU A 208 11.93 11.74 7.00
N GLU A 209 12.91 12.64 6.95
CA GLU A 209 13.12 13.52 5.78
C GLU A 209 13.53 12.74 4.55
N SER A 210 14.30 11.66 4.73
CA SER A 210 14.70 10.74 3.67
C SER A 210 14.55 9.29 4.14
N PRO A 211 14.10 8.38 3.26
CA PRO A 211 14.06 6.96 3.59
C PRO A 211 15.46 6.42 3.89
N VAL A 212 15.56 5.57 4.91
CA VAL A 212 16.80 4.89 5.30
C VAL A 212 16.56 3.37 5.39
N ASP A 213 17.64 2.60 5.39
CA ASP A 213 17.57 1.18 5.73
C ASP A 213 17.11 1.03 7.19
N VAL A 214 16.15 0.15 7.46
CA VAL A 214 15.62 -0.08 8.80
C VAL A 214 16.68 -0.57 9.79
N ASN A 215 17.75 -1.19 9.29
CA ASN A 215 18.85 -1.71 10.11
C ASN A 215 19.69 -0.60 10.76
N ILE A 216 19.66 0.63 10.23
CA ILE A 216 20.37 1.77 10.84
C ILE A 216 19.48 2.57 11.82
N LEU A 217 18.18 2.25 11.89
CA LEU A 217 17.26 2.88 12.84
C LEU A 217 17.59 2.45 14.28
N PRO A 218 17.73 3.38 15.23
CA PRO A 218 18.03 3.06 16.63
C PRO A 218 17.01 2.06 17.21
N GLY A 219 17.49 0.94 17.71
CA GLY A 219 16.68 -0.06 18.40
C GLY A 219 15.59 -0.75 17.57
N PHE A 220 15.60 -0.64 16.23
CA PHE A 220 14.56 -1.23 15.37
C PHE A 220 14.42 -2.75 15.56
N ALA A 221 15.55 -3.46 15.59
CA ALA A 221 15.56 -4.91 15.83
C ALA A 221 15.01 -5.29 17.21
N TYR A 222 15.05 -4.37 18.17
CA TYR A 222 14.54 -4.55 19.54
C TYR A 222 13.13 -3.99 19.75
N GLY A 223 12.46 -3.62 18.66
CA GLY A 223 11.06 -3.20 18.68
C GLY A 223 10.80 -1.78 19.20
N PHE A 224 11.78 -0.85 19.12
CA PHE A 224 11.58 0.54 19.50
C PHE A 224 10.68 1.31 18.52
N ALA A 225 10.68 0.90 17.26
CA ALA A 225 9.81 1.47 16.24
C ALA A 225 9.39 0.43 15.19
N SER A 226 8.34 0.76 14.46
CA SER A 226 7.86 0.02 13.29
C SER A 226 7.65 0.98 12.12
N VAL A 227 7.86 0.53 10.89
CA VAL A 227 7.50 1.31 9.69
C VAL A 227 6.00 1.19 9.49
N GLN A 228 5.29 2.29 9.62
CA GLN A 228 3.85 2.36 9.41
C GLN A 228 3.44 3.78 9.00
N ASP A 229 2.58 3.89 7.98
CA ASP A 229 2.01 5.16 7.57
C ASP A 229 1.20 5.82 8.69
N GLU A 230 1.25 7.16 8.79
CA GLU A 230 0.52 7.88 9.83
C GLU A 230 -0.99 7.60 9.77
N ALA A 231 -1.59 7.58 8.57
CA ALA A 231 -3.02 7.30 8.46
C ALA A 231 -3.38 5.92 9.03
N ALA A 232 -2.52 4.91 8.84
CA ALA A 232 -2.74 3.57 9.41
C ALA A 232 -2.61 3.53 10.94
N GLN A 233 -1.86 4.47 11.54
CA GLN A 233 -1.70 4.58 13.00
C GLN A 233 -2.97 5.08 13.70
N LEU A 234 -3.81 5.85 13.03
CA LEU A 234 -5.02 6.44 13.62
C LEU A 234 -6.04 5.40 14.10
N SER A 235 -5.99 4.17 13.59
CA SER A 235 -6.87 3.08 14.03
C SER A 235 -6.74 2.75 15.52
N GLY A 236 -5.54 2.89 16.09
CA GLY A 236 -5.29 2.58 17.51
C GLY A 236 -6.05 3.51 18.46
N GLU A 237 -6.08 4.81 18.15
CA GLU A 237 -6.80 5.81 18.95
C GLU A 237 -8.33 5.66 18.80
N LEU A 238 -8.81 5.34 17.58
CA LEU A 238 -10.24 5.19 17.29
C LEU A 238 -10.88 4.01 18.01
N LEU A 239 -10.12 2.98 18.39
CA LEU A 239 -10.62 1.82 19.14
C LEU A 239 -11.00 2.16 20.59
N ASP A 240 -10.43 3.22 21.18
CA ASP A 240 -10.70 3.61 22.57
C ASP A 240 -10.52 2.44 23.54
N LEU A 241 -9.30 1.88 23.51
CA LEU A 241 -8.94 0.66 24.23
C LEU A 241 -8.85 0.90 25.75
N GLN A 242 -9.40 -0.03 26.52
CA GLN A 242 -9.34 -0.01 27.99
C GLN A 242 -8.71 -1.31 28.53
N PRO A 243 -8.06 -1.28 29.71
CA PRO A 243 -7.53 -2.49 30.34
C PRO A 243 -8.61 -3.57 30.51
N GLY A 244 -8.20 -4.84 30.37
CA GLY A 244 -9.07 -5.99 30.54
C GLY A 244 -10.01 -6.31 29.37
N GLN A 245 -10.03 -5.49 28.31
CA GLN A 245 -10.87 -5.73 27.14
C GLN A 245 -10.37 -6.91 26.30
N ARG A 246 -11.31 -7.54 25.59
CA ARG A 246 -11.08 -8.54 24.56
C ARG A 246 -11.20 -7.88 23.19
N VAL A 247 -10.18 -8.02 22.33
CA VAL A 247 -10.06 -7.30 21.07
C VAL A 247 -9.89 -8.27 19.89
N LEU A 248 -10.56 -7.97 18.77
CA LEU A 248 -10.38 -8.65 17.49
C LEU A 248 -9.77 -7.67 16.46
N ASP A 249 -8.71 -8.10 15.79
CA ASP A 249 -8.20 -7.50 14.54
C ASP A 249 -8.54 -8.44 13.39
N ALA A 250 -9.58 -8.11 12.63
CA ALA A 250 -10.00 -8.86 11.46
C ALA A 250 -9.22 -8.39 10.23
N CYS A 251 -8.71 -9.33 9.41
CA CYS A 251 -7.84 -9.09 8.26
C CYS A 251 -6.48 -8.47 8.65
N ALA A 252 -5.85 -9.03 9.70
CA ALA A 252 -4.78 -8.42 10.48
C ALA A 252 -3.42 -8.25 9.75
N ALA A 253 -3.14 -9.02 8.69
CA ALA A 253 -1.81 -9.02 8.05
C ALA A 253 -1.48 -7.68 7.35
N PRO A 254 -0.23 -7.24 7.48
CA PRO A 254 0.96 -7.90 8.03
C PRO A 254 1.16 -7.75 9.55
N GLY A 255 0.16 -7.32 10.32
CA GLY A 255 0.23 -7.19 11.78
C GLY A 255 0.56 -5.79 12.30
N GLY A 256 0.66 -4.79 11.41
CA GLY A 256 1.03 -3.43 11.82
C GLY A 256 0.02 -2.78 12.77
N LYS A 257 -1.28 -2.92 12.50
CA LYS A 257 -2.36 -2.42 13.36
C LYS A 257 -2.53 -3.28 14.62
N LEU A 258 -2.45 -4.60 14.49
CA LEU A 258 -2.44 -5.54 15.62
C LEU A 258 -1.35 -5.19 16.64
N CYS A 259 -0.10 -5.03 16.18
CA CYS A 259 1.00 -4.65 17.06
C CYS A 259 0.75 -3.28 17.71
N HIS A 260 0.17 -2.32 16.97
CA HIS A 260 -0.18 -1.02 17.53
C HIS A 260 -1.24 -1.13 18.65
N ILE A 261 -2.25 -1.97 18.48
CA ILE A 261 -3.26 -2.28 19.52
C ILE A 261 -2.57 -2.76 20.80
N LEU A 262 -1.66 -3.74 20.68
CA LEU A 262 -0.92 -4.31 21.79
C LEU A 262 0.08 -3.34 22.43
N GLU A 263 0.72 -2.47 21.64
CA GLU A 263 1.60 -1.41 22.14
C GLU A 263 0.83 -0.32 22.87
N HIS A 264 -0.35 0.04 22.36
CA HIS A 264 -1.20 1.11 22.90
C HIS A 264 -1.86 0.73 24.23
N GLN A 265 -2.33 -0.52 24.35
CA GLN A 265 -2.93 -1.04 25.58
C GLN A 265 -2.35 -2.41 25.94
N PRO A 266 -1.35 -2.48 26.82
CA PRO A 266 -0.69 -3.75 27.18
C PRO A 266 -1.54 -4.66 28.10
N ASP A 267 -2.53 -4.09 28.80
CA ASP A 267 -3.35 -4.81 29.78
C ASP A 267 -4.66 -5.35 29.19
N LEU A 268 -4.67 -5.66 27.87
CA LEU A 268 -5.80 -6.34 27.23
C LEU A 268 -5.90 -7.80 27.74
N SER A 269 -7.13 -8.27 27.98
CA SER A 269 -7.34 -9.64 28.48
C SER A 269 -7.07 -10.69 27.40
N HIS A 270 -7.39 -10.36 26.14
CA HIS A 270 -7.19 -11.26 25.01
C HIS A 270 -7.20 -10.48 23.70
N VAL A 271 -6.33 -10.82 22.77
CA VAL A 271 -6.28 -10.23 21.42
C VAL A 271 -6.23 -11.35 20.40
N THR A 272 -7.22 -11.37 19.52
CA THR A 272 -7.30 -12.30 18.39
C THR A 272 -7.02 -11.57 17.08
N ALA A 273 -6.18 -12.15 16.24
CA ALA A 273 -5.89 -11.68 14.89
C ALA A 273 -6.36 -12.74 13.88
N VAL A 274 -7.17 -12.33 12.89
CA VAL A 274 -7.64 -13.23 11.82
C VAL A 274 -7.02 -12.83 10.49
N GLU A 275 -6.48 -13.81 9.78
CA GLU A 275 -5.93 -13.62 8.42
C GLU A 275 -6.25 -14.84 7.56
N LEU A 276 -6.70 -14.59 6.33
CA LEU A 276 -7.10 -15.64 5.39
C LEU A 276 -5.91 -16.44 4.84
N GLU A 277 -4.81 -15.76 4.55
CA GLU A 277 -3.67 -16.34 3.85
C GLU A 277 -2.54 -16.74 4.81
N HIS A 278 -2.15 -18.01 4.82
CA HIS A 278 -1.06 -18.54 5.66
C HIS A 278 0.25 -17.76 5.51
N ASN A 279 0.66 -17.45 4.27
CA ASN A 279 1.90 -16.71 4.01
C ASN A 279 1.87 -15.28 4.56
N ARG A 280 0.68 -14.68 4.67
CA ARG A 280 0.50 -13.36 5.26
C ARG A 280 0.45 -13.43 6.79
N ALA A 281 -0.14 -14.49 7.35
CA ALA A 281 -0.15 -14.77 8.78
C ALA A 281 1.28 -14.90 9.35
N ASN A 282 2.21 -15.54 8.62
CA ASN A 282 3.62 -15.62 9.02
C ASN A 282 4.26 -14.25 9.28
N ARG A 283 3.86 -13.21 8.53
CA ARG A 283 4.34 -11.83 8.76
C ARG A 283 3.80 -11.22 10.04
N ILE A 284 2.62 -11.62 10.47
CA ILE A 284 2.06 -11.23 11.79
C ILE A 284 2.96 -11.81 12.88
N GLU A 285 3.28 -13.10 12.80
CA GLU A 285 4.15 -13.79 13.77
C GLU A 285 5.57 -13.18 13.82
N GLU A 286 6.16 -12.86 12.65
CA GLU A 286 7.44 -12.17 12.57
C GLU A 286 7.42 -10.82 13.31
N ASN A 287 6.37 -10.03 13.14
CA ASN A 287 6.23 -8.73 13.80
C ASN A 287 5.97 -8.89 15.30
N LEU A 288 5.11 -9.81 15.71
CA LEU A 288 4.88 -10.11 17.12
C LEU A 288 6.17 -10.54 17.82
N CYS A 289 6.94 -11.44 17.21
CA CYS A 289 8.23 -11.89 17.73
C CYS A 289 9.24 -10.73 17.84
N ARG A 290 9.43 -9.92 16.80
CA ARG A 290 10.36 -8.76 16.83
C ARG A 290 10.01 -7.74 17.90
N LEU A 291 8.71 -7.51 18.14
CA LEU A 291 8.21 -6.54 19.10
C LEU A 291 8.05 -7.11 20.50
N ASN A 292 8.25 -8.44 20.68
CA ASN A 292 8.00 -9.19 21.91
C ASN A 292 6.56 -8.99 22.42
N LEU A 293 5.59 -9.15 21.50
CA LEU A 293 4.16 -9.06 21.74
C LEU A 293 3.50 -10.43 21.53
N THR A 294 2.33 -10.63 22.12
CA THR A 294 1.58 -11.89 22.02
C THR A 294 0.13 -11.63 21.63
N ALA A 295 -0.37 -12.38 20.66
CA ALA A 295 -1.77 -12.45 20.27
C ALA A 295 -2.10 -13.86 19.78
N GLU A 296 -3.38 -14.23 19.77
CA GLU A 296 -3.84 -15.43 19.11
C GLU A 296 -4.00 -15.17 17.61
N VAL A 297 -3.23 -15.87 16.76
CA VAL A 297 -3.31 -15.72 15.31
C VAL A 297 -4.08 -16.90 14.72
N ILE A 298 -5.20 -16.62 14.06
CA ILE A 298 -6.09 -17.62 13.45
C ILE A 298 -6.08 -17.45 11.93
N ILE A 299 -5.77 -18.54 11.21
CA ILE A 299 -5.84 -18.58 9.76
C ILE A 299 -7.26 -18.98 9.37
N ALA A 300 -8.08 -17.99 9.01
CA ALA A 300 -9.50 -18.20 8.70
C ALA A 300 -10.07 -17.05 7.85
N ASP A 301 -11.26 -17.28 7.30
CA ASP A 301 -12.03 -16.26 6.60
C ASP A 301 -12.84 -15.42 7.61
N ALA A 302 -12.53 -14.13 7.70
CA ALA A 302 -13.23 -13.19 8.56
C ALA A 302 -14.72 -12.99 8.19
N ALA A 303 -15.14 -13.38 6.99
CA ALA A 303 -16.54 -13.38 6.60
C ALA A 303 -17.34 -14.59 7.14
N THR A 304 -16.70 -15.49 7.88
CA THR A 304 -17.33 -16.67 8.53
C THR A 304 -17.06 -16.69 10.03
N ASN A 305 -17.90 -17.40 10.80
CA ASN A 305 -17.77 -17.50 12.26
C ASN A 305 -17.27 -18.87 12.74
N THR A 306 -16.83 -19.75 11.86
CA THR A 306 -16.42 -21.13 12.19
C THR A 306 -15.18 -21.21 13.06
N TRP A 307 -14.38 -20.14 13.11
CA TRP A 307 -13.15 -20.00 13.88
C TRP A 307 -13.37 -19.37 15.27
N TRP A 308 -14.54 -18.74 15.48
CA TRP A 308 -14.88 -18.03 16.72
C TRP A 308 -15.20 -18.98 17.86
N ASP A 309 -14.66 -18.69 19.05
CA ASP A 309 -14.85 -19.47 20.26
C ASP A 309 -16.21 -19.23 20.99
N GLY A 310 -17.03 -18.32 20.45
CA GLY A 310 -18.33 -17.95 21.02
C GLY A 310 -18.25 -16.88 22.12
N VAL A 311 -17.07 -16.38 22.47
CA VAL A 311 -16.90 -15.30 23.45
C VAL A 311 -16.82 -13.95 22.73
N GLU A 312 -17.74 -13.05 23.03
CA GLU A 312 -17.84 -11.74 22.38
C GLU A 312 -16.64 -10.83 22.69
N TYR A 313 -16.35 -9.93 21.74
CA TYR A 313 -15.31 -8.92 21.85
C TYR A 313 -15.84 -7.57 22.31
N ASP A 314 -15.05 -6.82 23.09
CA ASP A 314 -15.34 -5.45 23.50
C ASP A 314 -15.03 -4.45 22.39
N ARG A 315 -13.98 -4.74 21.58
CA ARG A 315 -13.48 -3.92 20.49
C ARG A 315 -13.17 -4.77 19.28
N ILE A 316 -13.55 -4.29 18.10
CA ILE A 316 -13.22 -4.95 16.83
C ILE A 316 -12.64 -3.93 15.88
N LEU A 317 -11.49 -4.25 15.29
CA LEU A 317 -10.93 -3.57 14.12
C LEU A 317 -11.22 -4.42 12.89
N VAL A 318 -11.86 -3.83 11.90
CA VAL A 318 -12.01 -4.41 10.56
C VAL A 318 -11.17 -3.60 9.57
N ASP A 319 -9.90 -4.01 9.40
CA ASP A 319 -9.02 -3.47 8.35
C ASP A 319 -9.30 -4.19 7.04
N ALA A 320 -10.41 -3.81 6.41
CA ALA A 320 -11.05 -4.59 5.36
C ALA A 320 -10.20 -4.74 4.08
N PRO A 321 -10.20 -5.92 3.44
CA PRO A 321 -9.60 -6.08 2.11
C PRO A 321 -10.28 -5.13 1.14
N CYS A 322 -9.48 -4.33 0.42
CA CYS A 322 -9.97 -3.28 -0.45
C CYS A 322 -9.14 -3.13 -1.73
N SER A 323 -9.51 -2.20 -2.60
CA SER A 323 -8.73 -1.88 -3.82
C SER A 323 -7.33 -1.37 -3.52
N ALA A 324 -7.08 -0.86 -2.31
CA ALA A 324 -5.86 -0.19 -1.89
C ALA A 324 -5.52 1.08 -2.71
N ALA A 325 -6.56 1.75 -3.26
CA ALA A 325 -6.39 2.92 -4.11
C ALA A 325 -5.83 4.16 -3.39
N GLY A 326 -5.77 4.14 -2.06
CA GLY A 326 -5.17 5.20 -1.24
C GLY A 326 -3.66 5.04 -1.00
N VAL A 327 -3.08 3.86 -1.28
CA VAL A 327 -1.67 3.53 -1.03
C VAL A 327 -0.88 3.21 -2.31
N ILE A 328 -1.36 3.68 -3.45
CA ILE A 328 -0.75 3.43 -4.77
C ILE A 328 0.71 3.88 -4.82
N ARG A 329 1.07 4.98 -4.18
CA ARG A 329 2.47 5.44 -4.17
C ARG A 329 3.42 4.45 -3.51
N ARG A 330 2.93 3.59 -2.58
CA ARG A 330 3.69 2.49 -1.95
C ARG A 330 3.66 1.22 -2.78
N ASN A 331 2.52 0.94 -3.40
CA ASN A 331 2.26 -0.26 -4.20
C ASN A 331 1.81 0.15 -5.61
N PRO A 332 2.74 0.63 -6.46
CA PRO A 332 2.39 1.24 -7.75
C PRO A 332 1.80 0.26 -8.76
N ASP A 333 1.99 -1.03 -8.57
CA ASP A 333 1.39 -2.10 -9.37
C ASP A 333 -0.14 -2.17 -9.23
N ILE A 334 -0.72 -1.60 -8.18
CA ILE A 334 -2.18 -1.48 -8.00
C ILE A 334 -2.83 -0.81 -9.21
N LYS A 335 -2.23 0.24 -9.77
CA LYS A 335 -2.74 0.92 -10.98
C LYS A 335 -2.94 -0.02 -12.15
N HIS A 336 -2.14 -1.07 -12.24
CA HIS A 336 -2.16 -2.04 -13.31
C HIS A 336 -2.99 -3.30 -12.98
N LEU A 337 -2.87 -3.78 -11.75
CA LEU A 337 -3.51 -5.02 -11.32
C LEU A 337 -5.01 -4.86 -11.08
N ARG A 338 -5.45 -3.72 -10.52
CA ARG A 338 -6.86 -3.46 -10.26
C ARG A 338 -7.62 -3.05 -11.51
N GLN A 339 -8.89 -3.46 -11.54
CA GLN A 339 -9.87 -3.13 -12.58
C GLN A 339 -11.12 -2.50 -11.94
N ASN A 340 -11.90 -1.79 -12.74
CA ASN A 340 -13.13 -1.16 -12.23
C ASN A 340 -14.13 -2.18 -11.69
N GLU A 341 -14.16 -3.35 -12.29
CA GLU A 341 -15.04 -4.49 -11.96
C GLU A 341 -14.72 -5.09 -10.59
N ASP A 342 -13.50 -4.91 -10.05
CA ASP A 342 -13.08 -5.42 -8.74
C ASP A 342 -13.77 -4.69 -7.59
N ILE A 343 -14.18 -3.43 -7.78
CA ILE A 343 -14.66 -2.56 -6.70
C ILE A 343 -15.98 -3.09 -6.08
N LYS A 344 -16.91 -3.57 -6.91
CA LYS A 344 -18.18 -4.08 -6.41
C LYS A 344 -18.01 -5.38 -5.60
N PRO A 345 -17.32 -6.42 -6.09
CA PRO A 345 -17.04 -7.63 -5.29
C PRO A 345 -16.31 -7.33 -3.97
N LEU A 346 -15.36 -6.39 -3.96
CA LEU A 346 -14.68 -5.97 -2.74
C LEU A 346 -15.66 -5.34 -1.74
N ALA A 347 -16.54 -4.45 -2.19
CA ALA A 347 -17.55 -3.83 -1.33
C ALA A 347 -18.54 -4.86 -0.74
N GLU A 348 -18.92 -5.89 -1.51
CA GLU A 348 -19.76 -6.99 -1.01
C GLU A 348 -19.01 -7.83 0.04
N LEU A 349 -17.74 -8.15 -0.19
CA LEU A 349 -16.90 -8.85 0.80
C LEU A 349 -16.73 -8.05 2.09
N GLN A 350 -16.48 -6.75 1.99
CA GLN A 350 -16.37 -5.83 3.12
C GLN A 350 -17.64 -5.83 3.96
N LEU A 351 -18.81 -5.79 3.32
CA LEU A 351 -20.10 -5.85 4.01
C LEU A 351 -20.27 -7.19 4.73
N ALA A 352 -19.95 -8.32 4.07
CA ALA A 352 -20.04 -9.65 4.67
C ALA A 352 -19.13 -9.80 5.91
N ILE A 353 -17.90 -9.26 5.85
CA ILE A 353 -16.98 -9.25 7.01
C ILE A 353 -17.56 -8.40 8.15
N LEU A 354 -18.09 -7.21 7.84
CA LEU A 354 -18.73 -6.35 8.85
C LEU A 354 -19.91 -7.06 9.54
N GLU A 355 -20.80 -7.67 8.76
CA GLU A 355 -21.97 -8.39 9.29
C GLU A 355 -21.57 -9.56 10.20
N ASN A 356 -20.54 -10.31 9.79
CA ASN A 356 -20.02 -11.40 10.61
C ASN A 356 -19.35 -10.89 11.90
N CYS A 357 -18.47 -9.91 11.82
CA CYS A 357 -17.79 -9.33 12.97
C CYS A 357 -18.77 -8.66 13.95
N TRP A 358 -19.88 -8.09 13.44
CA TRP A 358 -20.90 -7.46 14.27
C TRP A 358 -21.59 -8.45 15.21
N GLN A 359 -21.79 -9.69 14.78
CA GLN A 359 -22.36 -10.75 15.62
C GLN A 359 -21.46 -11.10 16.81
N MET A 360 -20.13 -10.90 16.66
CA MET A 360 -19.13 -11.18 17.68
C MET A 360 -18.88 -10.01 18.64
N LEU A 361 -19.47 -8.84 18.36
CA LEU A 361 -19.32 -7.64 19.19
C LEU A 361 -20.32 -7.64 20.34
N LYS A 362 -19.87 -7.34 21.55
CA LYS A 362 -20.74 -7.18 22.72
C LYS A 362 -21.72 -6.01 22.54
N PRO A 363 -22.92 -6.06 23.15
CA PRO A 363 -23.71 -4.85 23.38
C PRO A 363 -22.87 -3.77 24.09
N GLY A 364 -22.90 -2.53 23.59
CA GLY A 364 -22.03 -1.45 24.04
C GLY A 364 -20.59 -1.51 23.52
N GLY A 365 -20.26 -2.53 22.71
CA GLY A 365 -18.96 -2.67 22.07
C GLY A 365 -18.75 -1.68 20.93
N ARG A 366 -17.48 -1.45 20.56
CA ARG A 366 -17.08 -0.54 19.49
C ARG A 366 -16.40 -1.30 18.35
N LEU A 367 -16.83 -1.03 17.13
CA LEU A 367 -16.20 -1.52 15.91
C LEU A 367 -15.62 -0.34 15.14
N VAL A 368 -14.35 -0.46 14.75
CA VAL A 368 -13.67 0.47 13.84
C VAL A 368 -13.52 -0.21 12.48
N TYR A 369 -14.14 0.38 11.47
CA TYR A 369 -13.97 -0.02 10.08
C TYR A 369 -12.90 0.84 9.43
N ALA A 370 -11.96 0.22 8.75
CA ALA A 370 -10.86 0.87 8.05
C ALA A 370 -10.66 0.31 6.65
N THR A 371 -10.30 1.17 5.70
CA THR A 371 -9.77 0.78 4.38
C THR A 371 -8.63 1.70 3.97
N CYS A 372 -7.69 1.19 3.21
CA CYS A 372 -6.72 2.02 2.49
C CYS A 372 -7.21 2.37 1.07
N SER A 373 -8.52 2.64 0.92
CA SER A 373 -9.16 3.04 -0.33
C SER A 373 -9.60 4.50 -0.30
N VAL A 374 -9.63 5.13 -1.47
CA VAL A 374 -10.21 6.45 -1.68
C VAL A 374 -11.56 6.37 -2.42
N PHE A 375 -12.11 5.18 -2.62
CA PHE A 375 -13.39 5.02 -3.32
C PHE A 375 -14.56 4.94 -2.34
N PRO A 376 -15.54 5.88 -2.42
CA PRO A 376 -16.73 5.88 -1.56
C PRO A 376 -17.52 4.56 -1.60
N GLN A 377 -17.39 3.80 -2.68
CA GLN A 377 -18.05 2.50 -2.86
C GLN A 377 -17.56 1.44 -1.86
N GLU A 378 -16.30 1.54 -1.43
CA GLU A 378 -15.67 0.65 -0.43
C GLU A 378 -15.69 1.25 0.99
N ASN A 379 -16.09 2.52 1.12
CA ASN A 379 -16.00 3.33 2.32
C ASN A 379 -17.40 3.66 2.86
N GLU A 380 -17.83 4.92 2.78
CA GLU A 380 -19.09 5.39 3.37
C GLU A 380 -20.33 4.63 2.89
N ARG A 381 -20.34 4.15 1.62
CA ARG A 381 -21.49 3.41 1.08
C ARG A 381 -21.61 1.99 1.65
N VAL A 382 -20.50 1.38 2.07
CA VAL A 382 -20.54 0.10 2.77
C VAL A 382 -21.14 0.32 4.17
N ILE A 383 -20.73 1.35 4.89
CA ILE A 383 -21.24 1.68 6.21
C ILE A 383 -22.71 2.09 6.14
N GLU A 384 -23.11 2.89 5.15
CA GLU A 384 -24.52 3.25 4.91
C GLU A 384 -25.40 2.01 4.69
N ARG A 385 -24.92 1.05 3.90
CA ARG A 385 -25.66 -0.21 3.67
C ARG A 385 -25.72 -1.03 4.95
N PHE A 386 -24.61 -1.13 5.67
CA PHE A 386 -24.50 -1.88 6.92
C PHE A 386 -25.48 -1.35 7.98
N THR A 387 -25.52 -0.03 8.22
CA THR A 387 -26.40 0.59 9.24
C THR A 387 -27.89 0.51 8.87
N LYS A 388 -28.23 0.31 7.59
CA LYS A 388 -29.59 0.02 7.16
C LYS A 388 -30.01 -1.45 7.46
N ILE A 389 -29.06 -2.36 7.47
CA ILE A 389 -29.29 -3.79 7.76
C ILE A 389 -29.27 -4.05 9.27
N GLN A 390 -28.27 -3.51 9.96
CA GLN A 390 -28.06 -3.65 11.40
C GLN A 390 -28.65 -2.45 12.13
N THR A 391 -29.87 -2.61 12.62
CA THR A 391 -30.63 -1.51 13.26
C THR A 391 -30.10 -1.13 14.65
N ASP A 392 -29.29 -2.02 15.27
CA ASP A 392 -28.58 -1.81 16.53
C ASP A 392 -27.18 -1.19 16.34
N ALA A 393 -26.83 -0.81 15.11
CA ALA A 393 -25.55 -0.16 14.80
C ALA A 393 -25.70 1.37 14.77
N CYS A 394 -25.11 2.04 15.76
CA CYS A 394 -25.04 3.50 15.82
C CYS A 394 -23.72 4.00 15.26
N HIS A 395 -23.75 4.82 14.21
CA HIS A 395 -22.55 5.51 13.70
C HIS A 395 -22.12 6.60 14.69
N LEU A 396 -20.86 6.55 15.13
CA LEU A 396 -20.25 7.58 15.96
C LEU A 396 -19.42 8.52 15.08
N PRO A 397 -19.75 9.82 15.01
CA PRO A 397 -18.94 10.81 14.32
C PRO A 397 -17.51 10.85 14.87
N ILE A 398 -16.52 10.93 13.99
CA ILE A 398 -15.11 11.04 14.37
C ILE A 398 -14.77 12.54 14.44
N GLU A 399 -14.64 13.06 15.67
CA GLU A 399 -14.19 14.43 15.91
C GLU A 399 -12.65 14.49 15.77
N ALA A 400 -12.17 15.00 14.64
CA ALA A 400 -10.75 15.06 14.34
C ALA A 400 -10.41 16.23 13.40
N ASN A 401 -9.16 16.66 13.44
CA ASN A 401 -8.60 17.70 12.56
C ASN A 401 -7.93 17.14 11.30
N TRP A 402 -8.01 15.82 11.06
CA TRP A 402 -7.49 15.14 9.87
C TRP A 402 -8.61 14.66 8.94
N GLY A 403 -8.27 14.56 7.67
CA GLY A 403 -9.19 14.07 6.64
C GLY A 403 -10.42 14.98 6.46
N ILE A 404 -11.32 14.55 5.60
CA ILE A 404 -12.61 15.21 5.36
C ILE A 404 -13.75 14.39 5.98
N GLU A 405 -14.70 15.06 6.61
CA GLU A 405 -15.89 14.45 7.17
C GLU A 405 -16.79 13.93 6.06
N ARG A 406 -17.37 12.76 6.28
CA ARG A 406 -18.33 12.12 5.39
C ARG A 406 -19.62 11.82 6.17
N PRO A 407 -20.75 11.58 5.49
CA PRO A 407 -22.00 11.17 6.16
C PRO A 407 -21.81 9.98 7.13
N PHE A 408 -20.89 9.09 6.80
CA PHE A 408 -20.40 8.03 7.66
C PHE A 408 -18.88 8.04 7.66
N GLY A 409 -18.28 8.39 8.80
CA GLY A 409 -16.82 8.36 8.98
C GLY A 409 -16.04 9.53 8.36
N ARG A 410 -14.75 9.31 8.09
CA ARG A 410 -13.83 10.33 7.56
C ARG A 410 -12.92 9.74 6.48
N GLN A 411 -12.62 10.53 5.44
CA GLN A 411 -11.74 10.16 4.33
C GLN A 411 -10.46 10.97 4.39
N LEU A 412 -9.31 10.27 4.34
CA LEU A 412 -7.99 10.86 4.12
C LEU A 412 -7.57 10.63 2.67
N PHE A 413 -6.93 11.64 2.05
CA PHE A 413 -6.29 11.52 0.74
C PHE A 413 -4.78 11.52 0.90
N PRO A 414 -4.02 10.91 -0.03
CA PRO A 414 -2.57 10.99 0.01
C PRO A 414 -2.10 12.45 0.03
N GLN A 415 -1.29 12.82 1.02
CA GLN A 415 -0.77 14.17 1.20
C GLN A 415 0.67 14.32 0.70
N PRO A 416 1.06 15.49 0.17
CA PRO A 416 2.46 15.80 -0.08
C PRO A 416 3.26 15.65 1.21
N GLN A 417 4.34 14.85 1.17
CA GLN A 417 5.19 14.61 2.34
C GLN A 417 4.42 14.27 3.64
N GLY A 418 3.31 13.57 3.52
CA GLY A 418 2.44 13.21 4.64
C GLY A 418 1.83 11.82 4.46
N HIS A 419 0.71 11.58 5.13
CA HIS A 419 0.02 10.30 5.17
C HIS A 419 -0.54 9.85 3.81
N ASP A 420 -0.83 8.56 3.71
CA ASP A 420 -1.53 7.94 2.59
C ASP A 420 -3.06 8.19 2.63
N GLY A 421 -3.76 7.68 1.63
CA GLY A 421 -5.22 7.68 1.60
C GLY A 421 -5.80 6.54 2.43
N PHE A 422 -6.68 6.91 3.37
CA PHE A 422 -7.39 5.97 4.25
C PHE A 422 -8.82 6.45 4.49
N TYR A 423 -9.66 5.52 4.90
CA TYR A 423 -11.00 5.81 5.39
C TYR A 423 -11.22 5.12 6.72
N TYR A 424 -11.95 5.80 7.63
CA TYR A 424 -12.34 5.29 8.93
C TYR A 424 -13.81 5.59 9.23
N ALA A 425 -14.48 4.61 9.81
CA ALA A 425 -15.79 4.78 10.44
C ALA A 425 -15.81 4.07 11.80
N VAL A 426 -16.51 4.63 12.76
CA VAL A 426 -16.70 4.06 14.09
C VAL A 426 -18.17 3.73 14.30
N LEU A 427 -18.44 2.51 14.74
CA LEU A 427 -19.77 2.01 15.02
C LEU A 427 -19.84 1.55 16.48
N LEU A 428 -20.93 1.89 17.15
CA LEU A 428 -21.27 1.40 18.50
C LEU A 428 -22.47 0.45 18.40
N LYS A 429 -22.41 -0.66 19.11
CA LYS A 429 -23.55 -1.58 19.22
C LYS A 429 -24.43 -1.13 20.39
N ASP A 430 -25.73 -0.97 20.13
CA ASP A 430 -26.68 -0.59 21.17
C ASP A 430 -26.63 -1.54 22.37
N GLN A 431 -26.92 -1.03 23.55
CA GLN A 431 -26.90 -1.81 24.80
C GLN A 431 -28.21 -2.58 25.06
N ASN A 432 -29.21 -2.42 24.18
CA ASN A 432 -30.55 -2.99 24.37
C ASN A 432 -30.71 -4.36 23.76
#